data_a3b705a5bc2e8428bcc61db2578dbd44
#
_entry.id   a3b705a5bc2e8428bcc61db2578dbd44
#
_cell.length_a   1.000
_cell.length_b   1.000
_cell.length_c   1.000
_cell.angle_alpha   90.00
_cell.angle_beta   90.00
_cell.angle_gamma   90.00
#
_symmetry.space_group_name_H-M   'P 1'
#
loop_
_entity.id
_entity.type
_entity.pdbx_description
1 polymer ?
#
loop_
_entity_poly.entity_id
_entity_poly.type
_entity_poly.pdbx_seq_one_letter_code
_entity_poly.pdbx_strand_id
1 'polypeptide(L)'
;MQKKNTRTNFLNRHRFLLAGLLCLFGVCLLSAQDKKKEPEKKKTRVDLLHAEEAQADKVLHPDIQILIRSVKLRHDSMYMYCDSALIYEKTNSVEAFGNVRMEQGDTLFIYGDYLYYDGMSQLAMLRENVRMINRNTTLTTDSLNYDRLYNLGYYFEGGTLTDEENVLTSEWGEYSPATKISVFNHDVKLVNPKFILTSDTLKYSTATKIATILGPSDIVSDNNHIYSEQGFYNTTTEQAELLDRSVLTNEGKKLTGDSIFYDRVLGYGEAF
;
A
#
# COMPACT_ATOMS: atom_id res chain seq x y z
N MET A 1 -28.25 69.29 24.87
CA MET A 1 -27.26 70.04 24.05
C MET A 1 -26.66 68.99 23.11
N GLN A 2 -27.15 68.96 21.89
CA GLN A 2 -26.52 69.37 20.63
C GLN A 2 -25.26 68.59 20.35
N LYS A 3 -25.33 67.77 19.37
CA LYS A 3 -25.21 67.86 17.90
C LYS A 3 -23.84 67.31 17.48
N LYS A 4 -23.53 66.65 16.44
CA LYS A 4 -24.07 66.30 15.09
C LYS A 4 -23.09 65.35 14.51
N ASN A 5 -23.54 64.27 13.88
CA ASN A 5 -23.54 64.03 12.43
C ASN A 5 -22.29 64.47 11.64
N THR A 6 -21.64 63.55 10.94
CA THR A 6 -21.85 63.49 9.49
C THR A 6 -21.12 62.31 8.83
N ARG A 7 -21.86 61.63 7.99
CA ARG A 7 -21.46 60.82 6.86
C ARG A 7 -20.61 61.62 5.88
N THR A 8 -19.71 61.00 5.14
CA THR A 8 -19.75 61.18 3.69
C THR A 8 -18.96 60.08 2.96
N ASN A 9 -19.68 59.41 2.06
CA ASN A 9 -19.19 58.71 0.90
C ASN A 9 -18.46 59.66 -0.03
N PHE A 10 -17.44 59.20 -0.71
CA PHE A 10 -17.17 59.71 -2.05
C PHE A 10 -16.74 58.57 -2.98
N LEU A 11 -17.66 58.31 -3.86
CA LEU A 11 -17.51 57.67 -5.15
C LEU A 11 -16.98 58.67 -6.18
N ASN A 12 -16.29 58.13 -7.17
CA ASN A 12 -16.19 58.69 -8.56
C ASN A 12 -15.11 59.75 -8.79
N ARG A 13 -14.37 59.64 -9.85
CA ARG A 13 -14.69 59.72 -11.27
C ARG A 13 -13.48 60.14 -12.10
N HIS A 14 -13.42 59.53 -13.24
CA HIS A 14 -13.07 60.04 -14.58
C HIS A 14 -11.61 60.09 -14.97
N ARG A 15 -11.28 59.45 -16.02
CA ARG A 15 -11.64 59.49 -17.47
C ARG A 15 -10.55 60.17 -18.31
N PHE A 16 -10.15 59.45 -19.38
CA PHE A 16 -9.57 59.90 -20.66
C PHE A 16 -8.12 60.37 -20.71
N LEU A 17 -7.27 59.81 -21.60
CA LEU A 17 -7.16 59.95 -23.04
C LEU A 17 -5.99 59.07 -23.52
N LEU A 18 -6.21 58.18 -24.35
CA LEU A 18 -5.97 58.14 -25.82
C LEU A 18 -4.54 58.39 -26.30
N ALA A 19 -4.13 57.38 -27.06
CA ALA A 19 -3.25 57.42 -28.21
C ALA A 19 -1.72 57.24 -27.99
N GLY A 20 -1.26 56.17 -28.53
CA GLY A 20 0.14 55.92 -28.81
C GLY A 20 0.34 54.51 -29.39
N LEU A 21 -0.04 54.40 -30.67
CA LEU A 21 0.25 53.23 -31.51
C LEU A 21 1.76 53.14 -31.69
N LEU A 22 2.36 52.07 -31.16
CA LEU A 22 3.70 51.64 -31.60
C LEU A 22 3.77 50.12 -31.57
N CYS A 23 3.70 49.59 -32.80
CA CYS A 23 4.06 48.22 -33.10
C CYS A 23 5.51 47.98 -32.68
N LEU A 24 5.75 47.15 -31.68
CA LEU A 24 7.03 46.54 -31.49
C LEU A 24 6.85 45.02 -31.47
N PHE A 25 7.42 44.43 -32.48
CA PHE A 25 7.61 43.01 -32.65
C PHE A 25 8.16 42.41 -31.34
N GLY A 26 7.26 41.85 -30.54
CA GLY A 26 7.64 40.99 -29.43
C GLY A 26 7.89 39.59 -29.99
N VAL A 27 9.16 39.27 -30.18
CA VAL A 27 9.63 37.93 -30.45
C VAL A 27 9.11 37.04 -29.32
N CYS A 28 8.10 36.21 -29.60
CA CYS A 28 7.76 35.08 -28.76
C CYS A 28 8.96 34.12 -28.75
N LEU A 29 9.81 34.25 -27.76
CA LEU A 29 10.72 33.21 -27.36
C LEU A 29 9.84 32.09 -26.82
N LEU A 30 9.46 31.16 -27.68
CA LEU A 30 9.05 29.84 -27.32
C LEU A 30 10.25 29.22 -26.59
N SER A 31 10.25 29.32 -25.27
CA SER A 31 11.06 28.45 -24.43
C SER A 31 10.58 27.05 -24.68
N ALA A 32 11.19 26.36 -25.62
CA ALA A 32 11.15 24.92 -25.72
C ALA A 32 11.70 24.42 -24.37
N GLN A 33 10.82 24.10 -23.44
CA GLN A 33 11.20 23.27 -22.31
C GLN A 33 11.61 21.94 -22.92
N ASP A 34 12.91 21.75 -23.07
CA ASP A 34 13.48 20.43 -23.21
C ASP A 34 12.96 19.60 -22.03
N LYS A 35 11.89 18.85 -22.28
CA LYS A 35 11.55 17.71 -21.43
C LYS A 35 12.78 16.83 -21.47
N LYS A 36 13.65 16.94 -20.45
CA LYS A 36 14.64 15.93 -20.17
C LYS A 36 13.88 14.62 -20.21
N LYS A 37 14.05 13.83 -21.26
CA LYS A 37 13.64 12.43 -21.27
C LYS A 37 14.32 11.83 -20.05
N GLU A 38 13.53 11.42 -19.07
CA GLU A 38 14.04 10.51 -18.05
C GLU A 38 14.74 9.38 -18.82
N PRO A 39 15.95 9.00 -18.40
CA PRO A 39 16.65 7.92 -19.06
C PRO A 39 15.73 6.69 -18.99
N GLU A 40 15.26 6.22 -20.15
CA GLU A 40 14.56 4.95 -20.23
C GLU A 40 15.44 3.92 -19.52
N LYS A 41 14.99 3.43 -18.36
CA LYS A 41 15.66 2.32 -17.69
C LYS A 41 15.74 1.20 -18.72
N LYS A 42 16.95 0.83 -19.11
CA LYS A 42 17.18 -0.33 -20.00
C LYS A 42 16.43 -1.49 -19.36
N LYS A 43 15.46 -2.03 -20.08
CA LYS A 43 14.76 -3.23 -19.65
C LYS A 43 15.79 -4.35 -19.56
N THR A 44 16.05 -4.81 -18.35
CA THR A 44 17.00 -5.89 -18.08
C THR A 44 16.32 -7.22 -18.35
N ARG A 45 17.11 -8.26 -18.56
CA ARG A 45 16.62 -9.62 -18.74
C ARG A 45 16.74 -10.39 -17.44
N VAL A 46 15.92 -11.44 -17.34
CA VAL A 46 16.10 -12.45 -16.31
C VAL A 46 17.33 -13.28 -16.69
N ASP A 47 18.32 -13.31 -15.82
CA ASP A 47 19.58 -14.03 -15.98
C ASP A 47 19.49 -15.38 -15.25
N LEU A 48 19.89 -16.46 -15.92
CA LEU A 48 20.19 -17.73 -15.29
C LEU A 48 21.55 -17.65 -14.60
N LEU A 49 21.59 -17.87 -13.29
CA LEU A 49 22.83 -17.93 -12.52
C LEU A 49 23.27 -19.34 -12.23
N HIS A 50 22.32 -20.26 -11.99
CA HIS A 50 22.59 -21.66 -11.70
C HIS A 50 21.40 -22.55 -12.02
N ALA A 51 21.67 -23.75 -12.51
CA ALA A 51 20.82 -24.93 -12.52
C ALA A 51 21.73 -26.16 -12.65
N GLU A 52 21.34 -27.30 -12.05
CA GLU A 52 22.13 -28.53 -12.23
C GLU A 52 22.00 -29.07 -13.65
N GLU A 53 20.84 -28.85 -14.25
CA GLU A 53 20.55 -29.30 -15.61
C GLU A 53 19.76 -28.25 -16.37
N ALA A 54 20.11 -27.98 -17.62
CA ALA A 54 19.39 -27.09 -18.51
C ALA A 54 19.13 -27.82 -19.85
N GLN A 55 17.87 -27.84 -20.27
CA GLN A 55 17.42 -28.43 -21.50
C GLN A 55 16.79 -27.39 -22.40
N ALA A 56 16.99 -27.51 -23.73
CA ALA A 56 16.34 -26.65 -24.71
C ALA A 56 16.05 -27.45 -25.97
N ASP A 57 14.79 -27.43 -26.38
CA ASP A 57 14.40 -27.98 -27.71
C ASP A 57 14.34 -26.84 -28.73
N LYS A 58 15.42 -26.65 -29.45
CA LYS A 58 15.54 -25.58 -30.46
C LYS A 58 14.70 -25.80 -31.70
N VAL A 59 14.08 -26.98 -31.87
CA VAL A 59 13.23 -27.31 -33.01
C VAL A 59 11.76 -27.09 -32.72
N LEU A 60 11.26 -27.63 -31.61
CA LEU A 60 9.84 -27.53 -31.24
C LEU A 60 9.54 -26.33 -30.39
N HIS A 61 10.44 -25.97 -29.49
CA HIS A 61 10.27 -24.86 -28.52
C HIS A 61 11.54 -24.01 -28.46
N PRO A 62 11.89 -23.26 -29.52
CA PRO A 62 13.16 -22.55 -29.62
C PRO A 62 13.36 -21.43 -28.58
N ASP A 63 12.27 -20.94 -28.02
CA ASP A 63 12.25 -19.80 -27.07
C ASP A 63 12.10 -20.25 -25.61
N ILE A 64 12.09 -21.58 -25.33
CA ILE A 64 11.91 -22.10 -23.97
C ILE A 64 13.18 -22.82 -23.50
N GLN A 65 13.62 -22.49 -22.30
CA GLN A 65 14.64 -23.25 -21.57
C GLN A 65 13.99 -23.91 -20.36
N ILE A 66 14.24 -25.21 -20.18
CA ILE A 66 13.81 -25.99 -19.04
C ILE A 66 14.99 -26.13 -18.10
N LEU A 67 14.81 -25.71 -16.85
CA LEU A 67 15.83 -25.74 -15.81
C LEU A 67 15.41 -26.72 -14.72
N ILE A 68 16.32 -27.56 -14.29
CA ILE A 68 16.03 -28.66 -13.36
C ILE A 68 17.05 -28.67 -12.24
N ARG A 69 16.56 -28.73 -11.00
CA ARG A 69 17.25 -28.79 -9.73
C ARG A 69 18.09 -27.56 -9.40
N SER A 70 17.92 -27.09 -8.16
CA SER A 70 18.73 -26.00 -7.57
C SER A 70 18.78 -24.74 -8.43
N VAL A 71 17.63 -24.37 -9.02
CA VAL A 71 17.56 -23.23 -9.95
C VAL A 71 17.75 -21.92 -9.21
N LYS A 72 18.63 -21.07 -9.74
CA LYS A 72 18.85 -19.69 -9.26
C LYS A 72 18.82 -18.73 -10.44
N LEU A 73 17.92 -17.77 -10.38
CA LEU A 73 17.73 -16.73 -11.37
C LEU A 73 17.95 -15.36 -10.73
N ARG A 74 18.20 -14.35 -11.56
CA ARG A 74 18.32 -12.95 -11.15
C ARG A 74 17.63 -12.03 -12.14
N HIS A 75 16.92 -11.04 -11.64
CA HIS A 75 16.47 -9.91 -12.43
C HIS A 75 16.76 -8.60 -11.68
N ASP A 76 17.71 -7.81 -12.17
CA ASP A 76 18.29 -6.65 -11.47
C ASP A 76 18.85 -7.03 -10.08
N SER A 77 18.26 -6.46 -9.02
CA SER A 77 18.62 -6.74 -7.62
C SER A 77 17.81 -7.85 -6.97
N MET A 78 16.88 -8.47 -7.71
CA MET A 78 16.04 -9.55 -7.19
C MET A 78 16.63 -10.91 -7.57
N TYR A 79 16.65 -11.83 -6.62
CA TYR A 79 16.99 -13.22 -6.84
C TYR A 79 15.75 -14.11 -6.71
N MET A 80 15.69 -15.15 -7.51
CA MET A 80 14.65 -16.17 -7.48
C MET A 80 15.30 -17.54 -7.38
N TYR A 81 14.75 -18.40 -6.54
CA TYR A 81 15.20 -19.76 -6.31
C TYR A 81 14.00 -20.71 -6.43
N CYS A 82 14.19 -21.91 -6.97
CA CYS A 82 13.16 -22.94 -7.07
C CYS A 82 13.77 -24.30 -7.39
N ASP A 83 12.94 -25.35 -7.37
CA ASP A 83 13.38 -26.68 -7.75
C ASP A 83 13.51 -26.84 -9.26
N SER A 84 12.58 -26.26 -10.04
CA SER A 84 12.63 -26.26 -11.50
C SER A 84 11.98 -24.99 -12.06
N ALA A 85 12.34 -24.64 -13.31
CA ALA A 85 11.78 -23.47 -13.97
C ALA A 85 11.71 -23.62 -15.49
N LEU A 86 10.80 -22.89 -16.10
CA LEU A 86 10.73 -22.60 -17.53
C LEU A 86 11.09 -21.12 -17.75
N ILE A 87 12.09 -20.86 -18.58
CA ILE A 87 12.40 -19.49 -19.01
C ILE A 87 11.87 -19.32 -20.44
N TYR A 88 11.07 -18.30 -20.63
CA TYR A 88 10.54 -17.86 -21.92
C TYR A 88 11.37 -16.67 -22.42
N GLU A 89 12.38 -16.94 -23.25
CA GLU A 89 13.36 -15.95 -23.70
C GLU A 89 12.73 -14.76 -24.44
N LYS A 90 11.69 -15.05 -25.25
CA LYS A 90 11.01 -14.04 -26.08
C LYS A 90 10.22 -13.05 -25.28
N THR A 91 9.53 -13.49 -24.24
CA THR A 91 8.69 -12.67 -23.36
C THR A 91 9.42 -12.18 -22.13
N ASN A 92 10.66 -12.67 -21.89
CA ASN A 92 11.42 -12.41 -20.68
C ASN A 92 10.65 -12.81 -19.41
N SER A 93 9.93 -13.92 -19.46
CA SER A 93 9.13 -14.42 -18.34
C SER A 93 9.64 -15.76 -17.84
N VAL A 94 9.25 -16.10 -16.63
CA VAL A 94 9.66 -17.32 -15.92
C VAL A 94 8.44 -17.96 -15.27
N GLU A 95 8.31 -19.27 -15.40
CA GLU A 95 7.50 -20.09 -14.51
C GLU A 95 8.45 -20.90 -13.63
N ALA A 96 8.23 -20.85 -12.32
CA ALA A 96 9.05 -21.56 -11.33
C ALA A 96 8.17 -22.45 -10.46
N PHE A 97 8.68 -23.64 -10.14
CA PHE A 97 7.94 -24.70 -9.48
C PHE A 97 8.75 -25.28 -8.33
N GLY A 98 8.07 -25.47 -7.20
CA GLY A 98 8.59 -26.11 -5.99
C GLY A 98 9.58 -25.24 -5.23
N ASN A 99 9.37 -25.11 -3.92
CA ASN A 99 10.22 -24.35 -3.01
C ASN A 99 10.62 -22.97 -3.54
N VAL A 100 9.67 -22.27 -4.16
CA VAL A 100 9.92 -20.95 -4.73
C VAL A 100 10.27 -19.97 -3.62
N ARG A 101 11.35 -19.21 -3.83
CA ARG A 101 11.78 -18.12 -2.97
C ARG A 101 12.27 -16.96 -3.80
N MET A 102 11.69 -15.79 -3.58
CA MET A 102 12.14 -14.51 -4.12
C MET A 102 12.81 -13.70 -3.00
N GLU A 103 13.89 -13.00 -3.32
CA GLU A 103 14.63 -12.13 -2.39
C GLU A 103 14.85 -10.77 -3.04
N GLN A 104 14.49 -9.71 -2.32
CA GLN A 104 14.79 -8.34 -2.73
C GLN A 104 15.47 -7.59 -1.58
N GLY A 105 16.75 -7.31 -1.77
CA GLY A 105 17.60 -6.82 -0.68
C GLY A 105 17.75 -7.85 0.44
N ASP A 106 17.91 -7.35 1.67
CA ASP A 106 18.15 -8.15 2.88
C ASP A 106 16.92 -8.23 3.82
N THR A 107 15.80 -7.68 3.41
CA THR A 107 14.60 -7.54 4.26
C THR A 107 13.32 -8.08 3.68
N LEU A 108 13.25 -8.30 2.37
CA LEU A 108 12.05 -8.79 1.72
C LEU A 108 12.29 -10.19 1.14
N PHE A 109 11.50 -11.14 1.63
CA PHE A 109 11.49 -12.53 1.18
C PHE A 109 10.06 -12.94 0.86
N ILE A 110 9.84 -13.58 -0.30
CA ILE A 110 8.53 -14.08 -0.70
C ILE A 110 8.69 -15.55 -1.07
N TYR A 111 7.86 -16.41 -0.49
CA TYR A 111 7.85 -17.87 -0.67
C TYR A 111 6.53 -18.29 -1.29
N GLY A 112 6.51 -19.42 -1.95
CA GLY A 112 5.33 -20.08 -2.50
C GLY A 112 5.71 -21.39 -3.21
N ASP A 113 4.72 -22.13 -3.69
CA ASP A 113 4.98 -23.40 -4.42
C ASP A 113 5.05 -23.19 -5.92
N TYR A 114 4.42 -22.13 -6.43
CA TYR A 114 4.42 -21.74 -7.84
C TYR A 114 4.65 -20.23 -7.99
N LEU A 115 5.40 -19.85 -9.05
CA LEU A 115 5.60 -18.45 -9.45
C LEU A 115 5.48 -18.34 -10.98
N TYR A 116 4.66 -17.41 -11.43
CA TYR A 116 4.83 -16.79 -12.75
C TYR A 116 5.41 -15.39 -12.58
N TYR A 117 6.52 -15.11 -13.26
CA TYR A 117 7.17 -13.81 -13.23
C TYR A 117 7.27 -13.22 -14.64
N ASP A 118 6.66 -12.07 -14.86
CA ASP A 118 6.83 -11.26 -16.06
C ASP A 118 7.95 -10.22 -15.85
N GLY A 119 9.10 -10.48 -16.47
CA GLY A 119 10.25 -9.59 -16.36
C GLY A 119 10.08 -8.26 -17.12
N MET A 120 9.10 -8.14 -18.02
CA MET A 120 8.85 -6.89 -18.74
C MET A 120 8.03 -5.90 -17.88
N SER A 121 7.00 -6.39 -17.22
CA SER A 121 6.18 -5.61 -16.27
C SER A 121 6.72 -5.63 -14.85
N GLN A 122 7.64 -6.56 -14.54
CA GLN A 122 8.17 -6.83 -13.20
C GLN A 122 7.10 -7.29 -12.20
N LEU A 123 6.05 -7.95 -12.68
CA LEU A 123 4.99 -8.52 -11.88
C LEU A 123 5.29 -9.98 -11.57
N ALA A 124 5.27 -10.33 -10.29
CA ALA A 124 5.36 -11.70 -9.80
C ALA A 124 3.98 -12.16 -9.32
N MET A 125 3.52 -13.32 -9.78
CA MET A 125 2.29 -13.97 -9.35
C MET A 125 2.65 -15.28 -8.66
N LEU A 126 2.57 -15.30 -7.33
CA LEU A 126 2.83 -16.49 -6.52
C LEU A 126 1.51 -17.16 -6.13
N ARG A 127 1.54 -18.48 -6.07
CA ARG A 127 0.38 -19.31 -5.73
C ARG A 127 0.79 -20.44 -4.80
N GLU A 128 -0.17 -20.84 -3.98
CA GLU A 128 -0.07 -21.93 -3.01
C GLU A 128 0.97 -21.69 -1.92
N ASN A 129 0.54 -21.75 -0.67
CA ASN A 129 1.37 -21.58 0.52
C ASN A 129 2.22 -20.29 0.51
N VAL A 130 1.65 -19.19 0.01
CA VAL A 130 2.41 -17.95 -0.16
C VAL A 130 2.66 -17.26 1.16
N ARG A 131 3.91 -16.85 1.38
CA ARG A 131 4.33 -16.12 2.55
C ARG A 131 5.32 -15.02 2.17
N MET A 132 4.92 -13.77 2.38
CA MET A 132 5.75 -12.59 2.18
C MET A 132 6.22 -12.05 3.53
N ILE A 133 7.53 -11.98 3.72
CA ILE A 133 8.16 -11.52 4.96
C ILE A 133 8.90 -10.22 4.70
N ASN A 134 8.60 -9.21 5.49
CA ASN A 134 9.37 -7.97 5.53
C ASN A 134 9.72 -7.65 7.00
N ARG A 135 10.96 -7.93 7.40
CA ARG A 135 11.41 -7.80 8.80
C ARG A 135 10.50 -8.59 9.75
N ASN A 136 9.76 -7.90 10.64
CA ASN A 136 8.86 -8.50 11.61
C ASN A 136 7.42 -8.68 11.11
N THR A 137 7.13 -8.22 9.89
CA THR A 137 5.79 -8.32 9.29
C THR A 137 5.75 -9.52 8.35
N THR A 138 4.73 -10.36 8.50
CA THR A 138 4.48 -11.51 7.62
C THR A 138 3.07 -11.42 7.05
N LEU A 139 2.95 -11.53 5.74
CA LEU A 139 1.69 -11.68 5.02
C LEU A 139 1.61 -13.11 4.49
N THR A 140 0.52 -13.82 4.78
CA THR A 140 0.23 -15.17 4.27
C THR A 140 -1.07 -15.19 3.48
N THR A 141 -1.09 -15.91 2.37
CA THR A 141 -2.25 -16.09 1.49
C THR A 141 -1.98 -17.28 0.56
N ASP A 142 -2.98 -17.75 -0.17
CA ASP A 142 -2.78 -18.75 -1.22
C ASP A 142 -2.49 -18.12 -2.59
N SER A 143 -2.76 -16.81 -2.74
CA SER A 143 -2.64 -16.10 -4.02
C SER A 143 -2.12 -14.68 -3.80
N LEU A 144 -0.85 -14.44 -4.13
CA LEU A 144 -0.20 -13.13 -4.03
C LEU A 144 0.29 -12.65 -5.39
N ASN A 145 -0.04 -11.43 -5.73
CA ASN A 145 0.62 -10.69 -6.80
C ASN A 145 1.56 -9.66 -6.18
N TYR A 146 2.81 -9.63 -6.62
CA TYR A 146 3.80 -8.65 -6.14
C TYR A 146 4.33 -7.82 -7.30
N ASP A 147 3.95 -6.55 -7.31
CA ASP A 147 4.43 -5.55 -8.26
C ASP A 147 5.74 -4.93 -7.74
N ARG A 148 6.85 -5.26 -8.40
CA ARG A 148 8.18 -4.76 -8.02
C ARG A 148 8.38 -3.28 -8.32
N LEU A 149 7.71 -2.74 -9.33
CA LEU A 149 7.84 -1.33 -9.70
C LEU A 149 7.28 -0.43 -8.58
N TYR A 150 6.16 -0.86 -7.97
CA TYR A 150 5.50 -0.14 -6.90
C TYR A 150 5.84 -0.66 -5.50
N ASN A 151 6.61 -1.77 -5.40
CA ASN A 151 6.86 -2.48 -4.14
C ASN A 151 5.55 -2.78 -3.39
N LEU A 152 4.60 -3.38 -4.08
CA LEU A 152 3.26 -3.63 -3.59
C LEU A 152 2.87 -5.10 -3.76
N GLY A 153 2.59 -5.78 -2.66
CA GLY A 153 1.96 -7.10 -2.66
C GLY A 153 0.47 -6.97 -2.44
N TYR A 154 -0.35 -7.72 -3.19
CA TYR A 154 -1.80 -7.70 -3.03
C TYR A 154 -2.44 -9.07 -3.30
N TYR A 155 -3.55 -9.34 -2.63
CA TYR A 155 -4.31 -10.59 -2.71
C TYR A 155 -5.81 -10.33 -2.79
N PHE A 156 -6.59 -11.33 -3.28
CA PHE A 156 -8.04 -11.21 -3.52
C PHE A 156 -8.86 -12.35 -2.91
N GLU A 157 -8.23 -13.39 -2.39
CA GLU A 157 -8.87 -14.66 -1.99
C GLU A 157 -8.60 -14.96 -0.51
N GLY A 158 -8.53 -13.90 0.29
CA GLY A 158 -8.21 -14.01 1.70
C GLY A 158 -6.72 -13.96 2.00
N GLY A 159 -6.39 -13.31 3.11
CA GLY A 159 -5.02 -13.22 3.58
C GLY A 159 -4.93 -12.81 5.04
N THR A 160 -3.77 -13.04 5.62
CA THR A 160 -3.46 -12.72 7.00
C THR A 160 -2.13 -11.98 7.08
N LEU A 161 -2.16 -10.76 7.62
CA LEU A 161 -0.96 -10.01 7.96
C LEU A 161 -0.72 -10.08 9.46
N THR A 162 0.46 -10.58 9.85
CA THR A 162 0.91 -10.62 11.24
C THR A 162 2.01 -9.60 11.46
N ASP A 163 1.83 -8.75 12.45
CA ASP A 163 2.79 -7.71 12.85
C ASP A 163 2.89 -7.67 14.38
N GLU A 164 3.90 -8.34 14.91
CA GLU A 164 4.06 -8.58 16.34
C GLU A 164 2.83 -9.28 16.95
N GLU A 165 2.10 -8.62 17.85
CA GLU A 165 0.88 -9.17 18.49
C GLU A 165 -0.40 -8.92 17.68
N ASN A 166 -0.31 -8.11 16.60
CA ASN A 166 -1.45 -7.79 15.76
C ASN A 166 -1.60 -8.80 14.63
N VAL A 167 -2.79 -9.38 14.50
CA VAL A 167 -3.16 -10.27 13.40
C VAL A 167 -4.34 -9.67 12.66
N LEU A 168 -4.13 -9.31 11.39
CA LEU A 168 -5.14 -8.71 10.51
C LEU A 168 -5.55 -9.72 9.44
N THR A 169 -6.83 -9.95 9.29
CA THR A 169 -7.41 -10.80 8.23
C THR A 169 -8.40 -10.00 7.39
N SER A 170 -8.53 -10.32 6.11
CA SER A 170 -9.52 -9.75 5.20
C SER A 170 -9.67 -10.62 3.95
N GLU A 171 -10.73 -10.41 3.16
CA GLU A 171 -10.86 -11.05 1.84
C GLU A 171 -9.89 -10.44 0.82
N TRP A 172 -9.76 -9.12 0.80
CA TRP A 172 -8.83 -8.40 -0.05
C TRP A 172 -7.87 -7.57 0.78
N GLY A 173 -6.61 -7.52 0.34
CA GLY A 173 -5.64 -6.65 0.98
C GLY A 173 -4.41 -6.37 0.14
N GLU A 174 -3.73 -5.31 0.52
CA GLU A 174 -2.44 -4.93 -0.02
C GLU A 174 -1.46 -4.54 1.09
N TYR A 175 -0.19 -4.77 0.84
CA TYR A 175 0.91 -4.37 1.72
C TYR A 175 2.09 -3.84 0.93
N SER A 176 2.57 -2.66 1.29
CA SER A 176 3.79 -2.07 0.74
C SER A 176 4.95 -2.17 1.74
N PRO A 177 5.96 -3.01 1.49
CA PRO A 177 7.18 -3.08 2.31
C PRO A 177 7.93 -1.76 2.41
N ALA A 178 7.87 -0.93 1.36
CA ALA A 178 8.57 0.34 1.29
C ALA A 178 7.96 1.39 2.22
N THR A 179 6.63 1.53 2.22
CA THR A 179 5.90 2.49 3.06
C THR A 179 5.50 1.92 4.41
N LYS A 180 5.52 0.58 4.55
CA LYS A 180 5.01 -0.17 5.71
C LYS A 180 3.53 0.09 5.98
N ILE A 181 2.77 0.31 4.91
CA ILE A 181 1.34 0.53 4.95
C ILE A 181 0.63 -0.65 4.31
N SER A 182 -0.46 -1.08 4.95
CA SER A 182 -1.41 -2.05 4.43
C SER A 182 -2.78 -1.42 4.31
N VAL A 183 -3.58 -1.88 3.34
CA VAL A 183 -5.01 -1.57 3.23
C VAL A 183 -5.74 -2.90 3.13
N PHE A 184 -6.85 -3.02 3.85
CA PHE A 184 -7.68 -4.21 3.93
C PHE A 184 -9.12 -3.86 3.63
N ASN A 185 -9.80 -4.71 2.88
CA ASN A 185 -11.20 -4.54 2.53
C ASN A 185 -11.94 -5.88 2.65
N HIS A 186 -13.20 -5.80 2.99
CA HIS A 186 -14.15 -6.87 3.16
C HIS A 186 -13.79 -7.82 4.30
N ASP A 187 -14.68 -7.92 5.26
CA ASP A 187 -14.55 -8.75 6.45
C ASP A 187 -13.21 -8.57 7.20
N VAL A 188 -12.82 -7.29 7.34
CA VAL A 188 -11.56 -6.96 8.00
C VAL A 188 -11.68 -7.22 9.50
N LYS A 189 -10.72 -7.99 10.02
CA LYS A 189 -10.60 -8.23 11.45
C LYS A 189 -9.16 -8.05 11.90
N LEU A 190 -8.95 -7.17 12.87
CA LEU A 190 -7.69 -7.02 13.59
C LEU A 190 -7.86 -7.60 14.99
N VAL A 191 -7.07 -8.60 15.29
CA VAL A 191 -7.03 -9.26 16.60
C VAL A 191 -5.71 -8.92 17.30
N ASN A 192 -5.83 -8.39 18.49
CA ASN A 192 -4.73 -8.17 19.42
C ASN A 192 -5.13 -8.82 20.77
N PRO A 193 -4.21 -9.27 21.64
CA PRO A 193 -4.58 -9.84 22.95
C PRO A 193 -5.49 -8.97 23.82
N LYS A 194 -5.53 -7.67 23.58
CA LYS A 194 -6.27 -6.69 24.38
C LYS A 194 -7.56 -6.20 23.75
N PHE A 195 -7.75 -6.38 22.44
CA PHE A 195 -8.94 -5.93 21.72
C PHE A 195 -9.15 -6.69 20.42
N ILE A 196 -10.35 -6.60 19.90
CA ILE A 196 -10.71 -7.02 18.54
C ILE A 196 -11.33 -5.82 17.83
N LEU A 197 -10.83 -5.49 16.64
CA LEU A 197 -11.39 -4.49 15.74
C LEU A 197 -11.93 -5.21 14.51
N THR A 198 -13.20 -4.96 14.19
CA THR A 198 -13.84 -5.40 12.93
C THR A 198 -14.19 -4.18 12.10
N SER A 199 -14.03 -4.26 10.77
CA SER A 199 -14.23 -3.14 9.86
C SER A 199 -14.60 -3.65 8.47
N ASP A 200 -15.23 -2.79 7.65
CA ASP A 200 -15.33 -3.03 6.22
C ASP A 200 -14.02 -2.66 5.51
N THR A 201 -13.42 -1.54 5.88
CA THR A 201 -12.18 -1.04 5.29
C THR A 201 -11.26 -0.46 6.36
N LEU A 202 -10.04 -0.96 6.39
CA LEU A 202 -9.02 -0.55 7.37
C LEU A 202 -7.68 -0.31 6.69
N LYS A 203 -7.02 0.78 7.05
CA LYS A 203 -5.61 1.03 6.71
C LYS A 203 -4.76 0.84 7.97
N TYR A 204 -3.67 0.08 7.88
CA TYR A 204 -2.79 -0.17 9.01
C TYR A 204 -1.34 0.17 8.68
N SER A 205 -0.68 0.86 9.60
CA SER A 205 0.75 1.16 9.51
C SER A 205 1.55 0.27 10.46
N THR A 206 2.34 -0.65 9.91
CA THR A 206 3.23 -1.51 10.72
C THR A 206 4.39 -0.71 11.35
N ALA A 207 4.65 0.52 10.88
CA ALA A 207 5.67 1.40 11.42
C ALA A 207 5.18 2.17 12.66
N THR A 208 3.96 2.71 12.61
CA THR A 208 3.39 3.55 13.68
C THR A 208 2.42 2.82 14.58
N LYS A 209 2.03 1.58 14.19
CA LYS A 209 1.03 0.75 14.87
C LYS A 209 -0.35 1.44 14.93
N ILE A 210 -0.65 2.28 13.95
CA ILE A 210 -1.92 2.98 13.84
C ILE A 210 -2.82 2.26 12.83
N ALA A 211 -4.01 1.88 13.29
CA ALA A 211 -5.14 1.46 12.47
C ALA A 211 -5.99 2.70 12.15
N THR A 212 -6.14 3.02 10.87
CA THR A 212 -7.01 4.08 10.38
C THR A 212 -8.33 3.46 9.93
N ILE A 213 -9.41 3.88 10.56
CA ILE A 213 -10.78 3.45 10.29
C ILE A 213 -11.29 4.23 9.08
N LEU A 214 -11.71 3.52 8.03
CA LEU A 214 -12.18 4.10 6.76
C LEU A 214 -13.61 3.69 6.40
N GLY A 215 -14.31 3.07 7.33
CA GLY A 215 -15.70 2.62 7.20
C GLY A 215 -16.25 2.15 8.53
N PRO A 216 -17.51 1.70 8.58
CA PRO A 216 -18.15 1.20 9.80
C PRO A 216 -17.26 0.19 10.52
N SER A 217 -16.95 0.46 11.77
CA SER A 217 -16.01 -0.35 12.56
C SER A 217 -16.48 -0.48 14.01
N ASP A 218 -16.24 -1.66 14.57
CA ASP A 218 -16.44 -1.97 15.97
C ASP A 218 -15.11 -2.36 16.61
N ILE A 219 -14.80 -1.78 17.78
CA ILE A 219 -13.65 -2.15 18.60
C ILE A 219 -14.18 -2.66 19.94
N VAL A 220 -13.87 -3.89 20.26
CA VAL A 220 -14.29 -4.53 21.52
C VAL A 220 -13.08 -4.87 22.35
N SER A 221 -13.06 -4.43 23.61
CA SER A 221 -12.01 -4.73 24.59
C SER A 221 -12.60 -4.79 25.99
N ASP A 222 -12.44 -5.90 26.69
CA ASP A 222 -13.01 -6.14 28.04
C ASP A 222 -14.49 -5.71 28.11
N ASN A 223 -14.79 -4.65 28.85
CA ASN A 223 -16.13 -4.09 29.03
C ASN A 223 -16.40 -2.88 28.11
N ASN A 224 -15.48 -2.56 27.19
CA ASN A 224 -15.59 -1.43 26.29
C ASN A 224 -16.04 -1.87 24.89
N HIS A 225 -16.97 -1.16 24.33
CA HIS A 225 -17.38 -1.26 22.94
C HIS A 225 -17.36 0.12 22.29
N ILE A 226 -16.65 0.26 21.20
CA ILE A 226 -16.51 1.48 20.43
C ILE A 226 -17.07 1.20 19.03
N TYR A 227 -17.94 2.09 18.56
CA TYR A 227 -18.35 2.16 17.17
C TYR A 227 -17.90 3.48 16.58
N SER A 228 -17.36 3.45 15.36
CA SER A 228 -17.04 4.65 14.59
C SER A 228 -16.99 4.34 13.10
N GLU A 229 -17.23 5.35 12.26
CA GLU A 229 -17.12 5.21 10.80
C GLU A 229 -15.81 5.77 10.26
N GLN A 230 -15.14 6.63 11.02
CA GLN A 230 -13.82 7.16 10.70
C GLN A 230 -13.02 7.38 11.99
N GLY A 231 -11.70 7.31 11.88
CA GLY A 231 -10.84 7.60 13.01
C GLY A 231 -9.52 6.86 12.99
N PHE A 232 -8.86 6.91 14.12
CA PHE A 232 -7.56 6.29 14.32
C PHE A 232 -7.56 5.52 15.63
N TYR A 233 -6.96 4.34 15.63
CA TYR A 233 -6.69 3.55 16.82
C TYR A 233 -5.22 3.15 16.86
N ASN A 234 -4.52 3.54 17.91
CA ASN A 234 -3.14 3.13 18.12
C ASN A 234 -3.11 1.82 18.90
N THR A 235 -2.65 0.73 18.26
CA THR A 235 -2.65 -0.61 18.84
C THR A 235 -1.65 -0.79 19.97
N THR A 236 -0.67 0.11 20.12
CA THR A 236 0.34 0.08 21.18
C THR A 236 -0.07 0.92 22.38
N THR A 237 -0.48 2.18 22.16
CA THR A 237 -0.89 3.09 23.26
C THR A 237 -2.33 2.87 23.69
N GLU A 238 -3.13 2.17 22.89
CA GLU A 238 -4.55 1.91 23.09
C GLU A 238 -5.40 3.20 23.18
N GLN A 239 -4.95 4.21 22.44
CA GLN A 239 -5.64 5.48 22.27
C GLN A 239 -6.40 5.51 20.96
N ALA A 240 -7.59 6.08 20.99
CA ALA A 240 -8.45 6.29 19.83
C ALA A 240 -8.79 7.78 19.66
N GLU A 241 -8.79 8.22 18.43
CA GLU A 241 -9.41 9.46 17.98
C GLU A 241 -10.48 9.07 16.96
N LEU A 242 -11.73 9.15 17.39
CA LEU A 242 -12.89 8.66 16.65
C LEU A 242 -13.63 9.84 16.05
N LEU A 243 -14.01 9.71 14.79
CA LEU A 243 -14.65 10.76 14.02
C LEU A 243 -15.90 10.16 13.36
N ASP A 244 -16.91 11.00 13.20
CA ASP A 244 -18.17 10.65 12.54
C ASP A 244 -18.96 9.52 13.25
N ARG A 245 -20.14 9.88 13.76
CA ARG A 245 -21.09 8.98 14.40
C ARG A 245 -20.48 8.04 15.46
N SER A 246 -19.61 8.59 16.29
CA SER A 246 -18.85 7.80 17.24
C SER A 246 -19.65 7.50 18.51
N VAL A 247 -19.52 6.26 18.99
CA VAL A 247 -20.17 5.77 20.18
C VAL A 247 -19.19 4.97 21.02
N LEU A 248 -18.97 5.38 22.25
CA LEU A 248 -18.21 4.63 23.26
C LEU A 248 -19.18 4.11 24.33
N THR A 249 -19.21 2.82 24.57
CA THR A 249 -19.97 2.19 25.64
C THR A 249 -19.01 1.51 26.61
N ASN A 250 -19.15 1.81 27.92
CA ASN A 250 -18.37 1.19 28.98
C ASN A 250 -19.29 0.93 30.18
N GLU A 251 -19.38 -0.33 30.64
CA GLU A 251 -20.19 -0.76 31.79
C GLU A 251 -21.63 -0.18 31.78
N GLY A 252 -22.24 -0.14 30.59
CA GLY A 252 -23.60 0.39 30.39
C GLY A 252 -23.69 1.92 30.31
N LYS A 253 -22.59 2.65 30.51
CA LYS A 253 -22.53 4.10 30.25
C LYS A 253 -22.21 4.32 28.78
N LYS A 254 -22.83 5.33 28.19
CA LYS A 254 -22.69 5.65 26.77
C LYS A 254 -22.23 7.09 26.59
N LEU A 255 -21.17 7.28 25.81
CA LEU A 255 -20.68 8.55 25.32
C LEU A 255 -20.87 8.60 23.80
N THR A 256 -21.45 9.69 23.29
CA THR A 256 -21.68 9.90 21.87
C THR A 256 -21.21 11.28 21.47
N GLY A 257 -20.63 11.42 20.28
CA GLY A 257 -20.17 12.69 19.74
C GLY A 257 -19.80 12.55 18.28
N ASP A 258 -19.64 13.69 17.62
CA ASP A 258 -19.08 13.76 16.27
C ASP A 258 -17.58 13.49 16.30
N SER A 259 -16.91 13.82 17.42
CA SER A 259 -15.53 13.46 17.70
C SER A 259 -15.40 12.95 19.14
N ILE A 260 -14.71 11.84 19.33
CA ILE A 260 -14.41 11.26 20.66
C ILE A 260 -12.91 10.94 20.72
N PHE A 261 -12.26 11.50 21.72
CA PHE A 261 -10.96 11.00 22.16
C PHE A 261 -11.17 9.96 23.27
N TYR A 262 -10.45 8.85 23.18
CA TYR A 262 -10.50 7.78 24.18
C TYR A 262 -9.11 7.23 24.48
N ASP A 263 -8.79 7.12 25.76
CA ASP A 263 -7.58 6.48 26.28
C ASP A 263 -8.00 5.29 27.15
N ARG A 264 -7.80 4.07 26.63
CA ARG A 264 -8.21 2.85 27.32
C ARG A 264 -7.39 2.61 28.59
N VAL A 265 -6.11 2.94 28.57
CA VAL A 265 -5.19 2.72 29.70
C VAL A 265 -5.57 3.60 30.89
N LEU A 266 -5.96 4.84 30.63
CA LEU A 266 -6.41 5.78 31.65
C LEU A 266 -7.91 5.63 31.99
N GLY A 267 -8.68 4.90 31.17
CA GLY A 267 -10.14 4.85 31.30
C GLY A 267 -10.82 6.20 31.09
N TYR A 268 -10.21 7.06 30.27
CA TYR A 268 -10.67 8.41 30.01
C TYR A 268 -11.29 8.55 28.61
N GLY A 269 -12.42 9.20 28.51
CA GLY A 269 -13.08 9.52 27.25
C GLY A 269 -13.69 10.92 27.27
N GLU A 270 -13.53 11.66 26.18
CA GLU A 270 -14.05 13.01 25.99
C GLU A 270 -14.68 13.13 24.61
N ALA A 271 -15.87 13.73 24.56
CA ALA A 271 -16.61 13.96 23.31
C ALA A 271 -16.66 15.47 23.00
N PHE A 272 -16.56 15.79 21.71
CA PHE A 272 -16.59 17.15 21.17
C PHE A 272 -17.70 17.29 20.12
#